data_9800b46400779be03bcc9c9e7e4d4a5a
#
_entry.id   9800b46400779be03bcc9c9e7e4d4a5a
#
_cell.length_a   1.000
_cell.length_b   1.000
_cell.length_c   1.000
_cell.angle_alpha   90.00
_cell.angle_beta   90.00
_cell.angle_gamma   90.00
#
_symmetry.space_group_name_H-M   'P 1'
#
loop_
_entity.id
_entity.type
_entity.pdbx_description
1 polymer ?
#
loop_
_entity_poly.entity_id
_entity_poly.type
_entity_poly.pdbx_seq_one_letter_code
_entity_poly.pdbx_strand_id
1 'polypeptide(L)'
;MRKFIALFLLSPIVCSYDNLQIHLNSPINKTGPKNECIDSICTSLLNLIENAQSSIDFAVYGLRGQPQILNALIRAEKRGVFIRGIIDKTVDGKSYYTDTYLLEQELNNIKSDHQSDLKTKRYLERNNFKDNSECERPNFTDGPLQCFEGKGYASKEKIFFTGDIMHNKFFVVDKRFIWTGSANLSDTGTGGYNANIVAELDSVYFAAFYTQEFEQMYVLGNHHRQKKQLKKQEIKKYINPSTISLFFSPQGYAMYRGVIPLIDQAKESIDLSIFFLTHKNASKALVEAKKRGVKVRVILDATGATNGYSKHKYLRENNIETKVENWGGKMHMKSALIDKKHIIVGSMNWTSAGESKNDENTLVILNDSKNGKKISKFFEELWTSIPDKFLYEDPAPESLDSGSSCFDGIDNDFDKKVDMKDLIGCTVNL
;
A
#
# COMPACT_ATOMS: atom_id res chain seq x y z
N MET A 1 -26.42 18.79 -61.11
CA MET A 1 -26.38 17.74 -60.06
C MET A 1 -24.94 17.55 -59.60
N ARG A 2 -24.58 18.17 -58.47
CA ARG A 2 -23.25 17.97 -57.85
C ARG A 2 -23.38 16.85 -56.83
N LYS A 3 -22.65 15.75 -57.04
CA LYS A 3 -22.56 14.63 -56.10
C LYS A 3 -21.58 15.01 -54.97
N PHE A 4 -22.08 15.12 -53.73
CA PHE A 4 -21.26 15.18 -52.54
C PHE A 4 -20.79 13.77 -52.21
N ILE A 5 -19.48 13.54 -52.30
CA ILE A 5 -18.85 12.33 -51.78
C ILE A 5 -18.51 12.64 -50.31
N ALA A 6 -19.23 12.00 -49.38
CA ALA A 6 -18.89 12.03 -47.95
C ALA A 6 -17.71 11.07 -47.71
N LEU A 7 -16.56 11.64 -47.43
CA LEU A 7 -15.39 10.89 -47.02
C LEU A 7 -15.56 10.51 -45.55
N PHE A 8 -15.94 9.26 -45.27
CA PHE A 8 -15.88 8.70 -43.93
C PHE A 8 -14.39 8.47 -43.56
N LEU A 9 -13.83 9.35 -42.76
CA LEU A 9 -12.57 9.11 -42.08
C LEU A 9 -12.79 8.00 -41.00
N LEU A 10 -12.47 6.77 -41.39
CA LEU A 10 -12.31 5.67 -40.43
C LEU A 10 -11.09 6.01 -39.58
N SER A 11 -11.31 6.51 -38.36
CA SER A 11 -10.28 6.56 -37.33
C SER A 11 -9.77 5.13 -37.12
N PRO A 12 -8.46 4.90 -37.13
CA PRO A 12 -7.95 3.59 -36.81
C PRO A 12 -8.40 3.22 -35.41
N ILE A 13 -9.14 2.11 -35.28
CA ILE A 13 -9.39 1.48 -33.99
C ILE A 13 -8.00 1.03 -33.51
N VAL A 14 -7.36 1.85 -32.70
CA VAL A 14 -6.16 1.45 -31.97
C VAL A 14 -6.63 0.37 -31.00
N CYS A 15 -6.42 -0.89 -31.37
CA CYS A 15 -6.56 -2.02 -30.48
C CYS A 15 -5.55 -1.80 -29.36
N SER A 16 -5.98 -1.18 -28.26
CA SER A 16 -5.14 -1.03 -27.08
C SER A 16 -5.00 -2.41 -26.46
N TYR A 17 -3.81 -2.98 -26.60
CA TYR A 17 -3.47 -4.18 -25.85
C TYR A 17 -3.29 -3.78 -24.39
N ASP A 18 -4.02 -4.46 -23.48
CA ASP A 18 -3.77 -4.30 -22.05
C ASP A 18 -2.27 -4.50 -21.75
N ASN A 19 -1.73 -3.66 -20.89
CA ASN A 19 -0.31 -3.70 -20.51
C ASN A 19 -0.15 -3.57 -19.00
N LEU A 20 0.89 -4.21 -18.46
CA LEU A 20 1.27 -4.13 -17.06
C LEU A 20 2.74 -3.74 -16.94
N GLN A 21 3.00 -2.72 -16.14
CA GLN A 21 4.35 -2.32 -15.73
C GLN A 21 4.47 -2.36 -14.21
N ILE A 22 5.63 -2.74 -13.71
CA ILE A 22 5.96 -2.72 -12.28
C ILE A 22 7.02 -1.66 -12.04
N HIS A 23 6.78 -0.80 -11.05
CA HIS A 23 7.69 0.23 -10.58
C HIS A 23 8.15 -0.11 -9.16
N LEU A 24 9.42 0.16 -8.86
CA LEU A 24 10.07 -0.21 -7.60
C LEU A 24 10.89 0.98 -7.07
N ASN A 25 10.82 1.24 -5.77
CA ASN A 25 11.71 2.16 -5.08
C ASN A 25 12.56 1.38 -4.07
N SER A 26 13.86 1.72 -4.03
CA SER A 26 14.82 1.13 -3.09
C SER A 26 15.21 2.11 -1.99
N PRO A 27 15.25 1.71 -0.72
CA PRO A 27 15.77 2.50 0.39
C PRO A 27 17.30 2.48 0.48
N ILE A 28 17.98 1.57 -0.24
CA ILE A 28 19.42 1.34 -0.12
C ILE A 28 20.18 2.61 -0.52
N ASN A 29 21.16 2.99 0.30
CA ASN A 29 22.00 4.18 0.12
C ASN A 29 21.24 5.52 0.13
N LYS A 30 20.04 5.56 0.68
CA LYS A 30 19.29 6.80 0.89
C LYS A 30 19.48 7.30 2.33
N THR A 31 19.67 8.59 2.46
CA THR A 31 19.98 9.25 3.74
C THR A 31 18.77 9.97 4.36
N GLY A 32 17.65 10.01 3.65
CA GLY A 32 16.43 10.64 4.13
C GLY A 32 15.35 10.76 3.03
N PRO A 33 14.15 11.19 3.42
CA PRO A 33 13.03 11.40 2.50
C PRO A 33 13.26 12.58 1.57
N LYS A 34 12.56 12.59 0.43
CA LYS A 34 12.62 13.65 -0.58
C LYS A 34 11.24 14.13 -1.00
N ASN A 35 11.12 15.44 -1.15
CA ASN A 35 9.90 16.06 -1.68
C ASN A 35 9.87 16.07 -3.22
N GLU A 36 10.91 15.57 -3.85
CA GLU A 36 11.08 15.56 -5.30
C GLU A 36 10.69 14.21 -5.90
N CYS A 37 10.01 14.25 -7.04
CA CYS A 37 9.66 13.09 -7.85
C CYS A 37 10.82 12.70 -8.78
N ILE A 38 11.73 11.88 -8.31
CA ILE A 38 12.88 11.41 -9.11
C ILE A 38 12.83 9.90 -9.38
N ASP A 39 12.23 9.12 -8.50
CA ASP A 39 12.15 7.67 -8.62
C ASP A 39 10.97 7.23 -9.52
N SER A 40 11.07 6.01 -10.06
CA SER A 40 10.12 5.50 -11.07
C SER A 40 8.66 5.46 -10.59
N ILE A 41 8.42 5.25 -9.30
CA ILE A 41 7.06 5.23 -8.73
C ILE A 41 6.41 6.61 -8.82
N CYS A 42 7.13 7.67 -8.44
CA CYS A 42 6.59 9.03 -8.50
C CYS A 42 6.49 9.53 -9.94
N THR A 43 7.52 9.32 -10.74
CA THR A 43 7.53 9.79 -12.14
C THR A 43 6.47 9.11 -12.99
N SER A 44 6.16 7.84 -12.76
CA SER A 44 5.04 7.15 -13.44
C SER A 44 3.70 7.78 -13.11
N LEU A 45 3.45 8.10 -11.84
CA LEU A 45 2.21 8.78 -11.44
C LEU A 45 2.12 10.20 -12.03
N LEU A 46 3.21 10.98 -11.94
CA LEU A 46 3.25 12.31 -12.56
C LEU A 46 2.92 12.26 -14.05
N ASN A 47 3.52 11.31 -14.78
CA ASN A 47 3.26 11.15 -16.21
C ASN A 47 1.78 10.86 -16.50
N LEU A 48 1.14 10.01 -15.70
CA LEU A 48 -0.29 9.74 -15.86
C LEU A 48 -1.15 10.98 -15.61
N ILE A 49 -0.86 11.74 -14.54
CA ILE A 49 -1.61 12.95 -14.19
C ILE A 49 -1.43 14.05 -15.26
N GLU A 50 -0.18 14.28 -15.70
CA GLU A 50 0.11 15.33 -16.70
C GLU A 50 -0.49 15.02 -18.08
N ASN A 51 -0.61 13.73 -18.43
CA ASN A 51 -1.19 13.31 -19.72
C ASN A 51 -2.70 13.03 -19.66
N ALA A 52 -3.33 13.16 -18.48
CA ALA A 52 -4.77 12.97 -18.34
C ALA A 52 -5.57 13.92 -19.22
N GLN A 53 -6.57 13.37 -19.95
CA GLN A 53 -7.37 14.10 -20.93
C GLN A 53 -8.79 14.39 -20.44
N SER A 54 -9.37 13.53 -19.61
CA SER A 54 -10.79 13.62 -19.26
C SER A 54 -11.07 13.51 -17.77
N SER A 55 -10.46 12.56 -17.07
CA SER A 55 -10.81 12.30 -15.67
C SER A 55 -9.69 11.65 -14.88
N ILE A 56 -9.64 11.96 -13.58
CA ILE A 56 -8.82 11.29 -12.58
C ILE A 56 -9.69 10.99 -11.35
N ASP A 57 -9.85 9.72 -11.02
CA ASP A 57 -10.41 9.27 -9.76
C ASP A 57 -9.28 8.67 -8.91
N PHE A 58 -9.12 9.10 -7.67
CA PHE A 58 -8.10 8.55 -6.80
C PHE A 58 -8.60 8.26 -5.38
N ALA A 59 -8.06 7.23 -4.75
CA ALA A 59 -8.23 6.94 -3.34
C ALA A 59 -6.86 6.72 -2.70
N VAL A 60 -6.52 7.57 -1.73
CA VAL A 60 -5.19 7.60 -1.10
C VAL A 60 -5.29 7.82 0.40
N TYR A 61 -4.37 7.24 1.15
CA TYR A 61 -4.32 7.37 2.61
C TYR A 61 -4.08 8.82 3.07
N GLY A 62 -3.44 9.65 2.26
CA GLY A 62 -3.18 11.06 2.51
C GLY A 62 -1.98 11.58 1.72
N LEU A 63 -1.59 12.82 2.03
CA LEU A 63 -0.50 13.55 1.37
C LEU A 63 0.48 14.11 2.41
N ARG A 64 1.80 13.95 2.15
CA ARG A 64 2.86 14.63 2.91
C ARG A 64 4.09 14.88 2.03
N GLY A 65 4.55 16.13 1.96
CA GLY A 65 5.83 16.49 1.32
C GLY A 65 5.91 16.13 -0.18
N GLN A 66 4.80 16.15 -0.92
CA GLN A 66 4.77 15.82 -2.36
C GLN A 66 4.14 16.94 -3.20
N PRO A 67 4.76 18.13 -3.22
CA PRO A 67 4.19 19.30 -3.91
C PRO A 67 4.10 19.10 -5.43
N GLN A 68 4.97 18.29 -6.03
CA GLN A 68 4.93 18.04 -7.47
C GLN A 68 3.67 17.28 -7.88
N ILE A 69 3.25 16.27 -7.10
CA ILE A 69 2.00 15.51 -7.35
C ILE A 69 0.79 16.44 -7.17
N LEU A 70 0.73 17.19 -6.06
CA LEU A 70 -0.35 18.14 -5.80
C LEU A 70 -0.47 19.17 -6.93
N ASN A 71 0.64 19.79 -7.30
CA ASN A 71 0.65 20.79 -8.38
C ASN A 71 0.28 20.19 -9.74
N ALA A 72 0.63 18.93 -10.01
CA ALA A 72 0.21 18.22 -11.23
C ALA A 72 -1.30 18.02 -11.27
N LEU A 73 -1.93 17.62 -10.15
CA LEU A 73 -3.39 17.52 -10.03
C LEU A 73 -4.07 18.89 -10.24
N ILE A 74 -3.58 19.95 -9.60
CA ILE A 74 -4.09 21.31 -9.78
C ILE A 74 -3.99 21.73 -11.26
N ARG A 75 -2.86 21.47 -11.93
CA ARG A 75 -2.72 21.76 -13.35
C ARG A 75 -3.68 20.96 -14.22
N ALA A 76 -3.89 19.69 -13.90
CA ALA A 76 -4.83 18.83 -14.62
C ALA A 76 -6.28 19.36 -14.49
N GLU A 77 -6.70 19.74 -13.28
CA GLU A 77 -8.03 20.35 -13.06
C GLU A 77 -8.19 21.66 -13.82
N LYS A 78 -7.15 22.52 -13.83
CA LYS A 78 -7.14 23.77 -14.63
C LYS A 78 -7.19 23.51 -16.13
N ARG A 79 -6.70 22.38 -16.64
CA ARG A 79 -6.86 21.95 -18.04
C ARG A 79 -8.27 21.46 -18.37
N GLY A 80 -9.15 21.31 -17.37
CA GLY A 80 -10.50 20.79 -17.53
C GLY A 80 -10.63 19.30 -17.27
N VAL A 81 -9.61 18.63 -16.76
CA VAL A 81 -9.71 17.22 -16.33
C VAL A 81 -10.59 17.16 -15.09
N PHE A 82 -11.61 16.29 -15.11
CA PHE A 82 -12.51 16.10 -13.98
C PHE A 82 -11.85 15.24 -12.91
N ILE A 83 -11.49 15.83 -11.78
CA ILE A 83 -10.77 15.17 -10.69
C ILE A 83 -11.71 14.90 -9.51
N ARG A 84 -11.68 13.67 -8.98
CA ARG A 84 -12.33 13.29 -7.73
C ARG A 84 -11.37 12.51 -6.86
N GLY A 85 -11.37 12.77 -5.56
CA GLY A 85 -10.48 12.11 -4.61
C GLY A 85 -11.18 11.62 -3.35
N ILE A 86 -10.65 10.53 -2.79
CA ILE A 86 -11.01 10.02 -1.46
C ILE A 86 -9.74 9.96 -0.63
N ILE A 87 -9.81 10.49 0.59
CA ILE A 87 -8.73 10.51 1.57
C ILE A 87 -9.19 9.87 2.88
N ASP A 88 -8.24 9.37 3.67
CA ASP A 88 -8.50 8.85 5.01
C ASP A 88 -8.61 9.98 6.03
N LYS A 89 -9.59 9.89 6.90
CA LYS A 89 -9.73 10.72 8.10
C LYS A 89 -10.32 9.91 9.24
N THR A 90 -9.76 10.11 10.43
CA THR A 90 -10.30 9.55 11.66
C THR A 90 -11.69 10.12 12.00
N VAL A 91 -12.36 9.52 12.99
CA VAL A 91 -13.66 10.05 13.50
C VAL A 91 -13.57 11.47 14.03
N ASP A 92 -12.39 11.96 14.40
CA ASP A 92 -12.15 13.33 14.82
C ASP A 92 -11.82 14.27 13.66
N GLY A 93 -11.90 13.76 12.41
CA GLY A 93 -11.62 14.53 11.20
C GLY A 93 -10.14 14.82 10.94
N LYS A 94 -9.24 14.13 11.65
CA LYS A 94 -7.79 14.29 11.49
C LYS A 94 -7.26 13.29 10.45
N SER A 95 -6.28 13.72 9.67
CA SER A 95 -5.53 12.86 8.76
C SER A 95 -4.18 12.48 9.37
N TYR A 96 -3.69 11.28 9.04
CA TYR A 96 -2.36 10.83 9.47
C TYR A 96 -1.24 11.71 8.89
N TYR A 97 -1.31 12.04 7.60
CA TYR A 97 -0.32 12.89 6.93
C TYR A 97 -0.69 14.36 7.00
N THR A 98 0.30 15.19 7.35
CA THR A 98 0.13 16.61 7.68
C THR A 98 -0.42 17.47 6.56
N ASP A 99 -0.10 17.15 5.31
CA ASP A 99 -0.44 17.98 4.14
C ASP A 99 -1.73 17.52 3.44
N THR A 100 -2.41 16.51 3.99
CA THR A 100 -3.62 15.93 3.38
C THR A 100 -4.72 16.98 3.18
N TYR A 101 -4.82 17.97 4.08
CA TYR A 101 -5.78 19.06 3.97
C TYR A 101 -5.60 19.91 2.69
N LEU A 102 -4.38 19.94 2.11
CA LEU A 102 -4.14 20.65 0.86
C LEU A 102 -4.91 20.05 -0.32
N LEU A 103 -5.15 18.72 -0.32
CA LEU A 103 -6.01 18.10 -1.33
C LEU A 103 -7.43 18.66 -1.29
N GLU A 104 -7.98 18.89 -0.09
CA GLU A 104 -9.32 19.47 0.07
C GLU A 104 -9.37 20.98 -0.20
N GLN A 105 -8.27 21.69 0.04
CA GLN A 105 -8.21 23.15 -0.22
C GLN A 105 -8.01 23.48 -1.69
N GLU A 106 -7.21 22.70 -2.40
CA GLU A 106 -6.76 23.02 -3.75
C GLU A 106 -7.56 22.32 -4.86
N LEU A 107 -8.33 21.25 -4.53
CA LEU A 107 -9.12 20.48 -5.49
C LEU A 107 -10.61 20.51 -5.12
N ASN A 108 -11.48 20.56 -6.14
CA ASN A 108 -12.92 20.83 -5.93
C ASN A 108 -13.71 19.62 -5.39
N ASN A 109 -13.30 18.38 -5.67
CA ASN A 109 -14.14 17.20 -5.46
C ASN A 109 -13.42 16.16 -4.60
N ILE A 110 -13.04 16.54 -3.38
CA ILE A 110 -12.40 15.64 -2.41
C ILE A 110 -13.39 15.26 -1.32
N LYS A 111 -13.44 13.97 -1.00
CA LYS A 111 -14.22 13.40 0.11
C LYS A 111 -13.32 12.55 1.00
N SER A 112 -13.82 12.21 2.19
CA SER A 112 -13.13 11.32 3.11
C SER A 112 -14.09 10.25 3.66
N ASP A 113 -13.56 9.25 4.32
CA ASP A 113 -14.29 8.20 5.03
C ASP A 113 -14.87 8.65 6.39
N HIS A 114 -14.53 9.84 6.86
CA HIS A 114 -14.95 10.41 8.15
C HIS A 114 -16.43 10.21 8.49
N GLN A 115 -17.35 10.39 7.52
CA GLN A 115 -18.78 10.19 7.75
C GLN A 115 -19.15 8.71 7.98
N SER A 116 -18.42 7.81 7.39
CA SER A 116 -18.57 6.37 7.61
C SER A 116 -18.15 5.98 9.03
N ASP A 117 -17.05 6.53 9.50
CA ASP A 117 -16.55 6.32 10.85
C ASP A 117 -17.50 6.87 11.92
N LEU A 118 -18.01 8.08 11.72
CA LEU A 118 -19.05 8.65 12.60
C LEU A 118 -20.29 7.77 12.66
N LYS A 119 -20.70 7.16 11.56
CA LYS A 119 -21.84 6.26 11.48
C LYS A 119 -21.59 4.98 12.29
N THR A 120 -20.40 4.41 12.17
CA THR A 120 -19.97 3.24 12.93
C THR A 120 -19.90 3.56 14.42
N LYS A 121 -19.30 4.68 14.81
CA LYS A 121 -19.26 5.16 16.19
C LYS A 121 -20.66 5.24 16.80
N ARG A 122 -21.58 5.92 16.14
CA ARG A 122 -22.99 6.05 16.61
C ARG A 122 -23.69 4.70 16.75
N TYR A 123 -23.37 3.73 15.89
CA TYR A 123 -23.91 2.37 15.99
C TYR A 123 -23.38 1.66 17.23
N LEU A 124 -22.08 1.75 17.51
CA LEU A 124 -21.45 1.14 18.70
C LEU A 124 -22.01 1.75 19.99
N GLU A 125 -22.12 3.06 20.06
CA GLU A 125 -22.70 3.78 21.19
C GLU A 125 -24.15 3.35 21.48
N ARG A 126 -25.00 3.26 20.44
CA ARG A 126 -26.44 2.88 20.59
C ARG A 126 -26.63 1.43 21.05
N ASN A 127 -25.67 0.56 20.77
CA ASN A 127 -25.77 -0.85 21.14
C ASN A 127 -24.99 -1.20 22.41
N ASN A 128 -24.62 -0.21 23.22
CA ASN A 128 -23.87 -0.35 24.48
C ASN A 128 -22.58 -1.23 24.32
N PHE A 129 -22.01 -1.28 23.14
CA PHE A 129 -20.65 -1.81 23.01
C PHE A 129 -19.74 -0.89 23.82
N LYS A 130 -18.92 -1.46 24.71
CA LYS A 130 -17.89 -0.69 25.41
C LYS A 130 -17.09 0.06 24.35
N ASP A 131 -16.99 1.36 24.54
CA ASP A 131 -16.26 2.22 23.64
C ASP A 131 -14.76 1.92 23.74
N ASN A 132 -14.31 1.00 22.91
CA ASN A 132 -12.90 0.66 22.73
C ASN A 132 -12.30 1.46 21.59
N SER A 133 -12.88 2.57 21.22
CA SER A 133 -12.45 3.42 20.13
C SER A 133 -11.34 4.40 20.52
N GLU A 134 -10.95 4.45 21.80
CA GLU A 134 -9.71 5.13 22.18
C GLU A 134 -8.49 4.36 21.71
N CYS A 135 -7.63 5.06 20.99
CA CYS A 135 -6.34 4.52 20.61
C CYS A 135 -5.39 4.59 21.79
N GLU A 136 -4.75 3.48 22.09
CA GLU A 136 -3.74 3.38 23.13
C GLU A 136 -2.36 3.20 22.52
N ARG A 137 -1.35 3.69 23.22
CA ARG A 137 0.04 3.44 22.84
C ARG A 137 0.44 2.04 23.23
N PRO A 138 1.30 1.39 22.44
CA PRO A 138 1.99 0.17 22.88
C PRO A 138 2.69 0.44 24.23
N ASN A 139 2.64 -0.52 25.14
CA ASN A 139 3.13 -0.39 26.51
C ASN A 139 4.62 -0.09 26.67
N PHE A 140 5.40 -0.14 25.61
CA PHE A 140 6.85 -0.06 25.62
C PHE A 140 7.42 1.11 24.82
N THR A 141 6.59 1.91 24.17
CA THR A 141 7.05 3.04 23.34
C THR A 141 6.07 4.20 23.41
N ASP A 142 6.56 5.42 23.13
CA ASP A 142 5.75 6.58 22.79
C ASP A 142 5.27 6.55 21.33
N GLY A 143 5.35 5.40 20.68
CA GLY A 143 5.08 5.16 19.28
C GLY A 143 3.69 5.56 18.80
N PRO A 144 3.34 5.26 17.54
CA PRO A 144 2.04 5.61 17.01
C PRO A 144 0.94 4.97 17.84
N LEU A 145 -0.17 5.70 17.96
CA LEU A 145 -1.33 5.21 18.70
C LEU A 145 -1.85 3.92 18.05
N GLN A 146 -2.00 2.88 18.83
CA GLN A 146 -2.64 1.65 18.39
C GLN A 146 -4.11 1.72 18.78
N CYS A 147 -4.97 1.65 17.79
CA CYS A 147 -6.41 1.70 18.00
C CYS A 147 -6.95 0.30 18.29
N PHE A 148 -7.82 0.20 19.26
CA PHE A 148 -8.34 -1.09 19.74
C PHE A 148 -8.96 -1.94 18.63
N GLU A 149 -9.92 -1.40 17.93
CA GLU A 149 -10.60 -2.10 16.85
C GLU A 149 -9.73 -2.27 15.62
N GLY A 150 -8.99 -1.24 15.24
CA GLY A 150 -8.22 -1.21 14.01
C GLY A 150 -6.91 -1.89 14.11
N LYS A 151 -6.38 -1.91 15.26
CA LYS A 151 -5.06 -2.49 15.43
C LYS A 151 -4.08 -1.92 14.41
N GLY A 152 -4.33 -0.69 14.01
CA GLY A 152 -3.54 0.11 13.11
C GLY A 152 -2.93 1.31 13.82
N TYR A 153 -1.98 1.94 13.18
CA TYR A 153 -1.34 3.13 13.69
C TYR A 153 -1.90 4.35 12.98
N ALA A 154 -2.71 5.13 13.68
CA ALA A 154 -3.44 6.23 13.08
C ALA A 154 -2.71 7.57 13.20
N SER A 155 -2.08 7.86 14.35
CA SER A 155 -1.45 9.15 14.62
C SER A 155 -0.51 9.07 15.82
N LYS A 156 0.40 10.04 15.96
CA LYS A 156 1.19 10.26 17.17
C LYS A 156 0.38 10.85 18.33
N GLU A 157 -0.78 11.42 18.05
CA GLU A 157 -1.70 11.92 19.05
C GLU A 157 -2.77 10.87 19.38
N LYS A 158 -3.26 10.88 20.61
CA LYS A 158 -4.40 10.07 20.99
C LYS A 158 -5.63 10.54 20.20
N ILE A 159 -6.25 9.64 19.48
CA ILE A 159 -7.45 9.92 18.68
C ILE A 159 -8.53 8.91 19.02
N PHE A 160 -9.76 9.32 18.83
CA PHE A 160 -10.92 8.46 18.90
C PHE A 160 -11.11 7.80 17.53
N PHE A 161 -11.01 6.49 17.45
CA PHE A 161 -10.92 5.78 16.20
C PHE A 161 -11.58 4.40 16.24
N THR A 162 -12.36 4.08 15.22
CA THR A 162 -13.03 2.77 15.10
C THR A 162 -12.10 1.67 14.63
N GLY A 163 -10.97 2.03 14.12
CA GLY A 163 -9.92 1.12 13.69
C GLY A 163 -9.99 0.64 12.27
N ASP A 164 -10.98 1.03 11.51
CA ASP A 164 -11.08 0.76 10.09
C ASP A 164 -10.52 1.99 9.33
N ILE A 165 -9.67 1.81 8.32
CA ILE A 165 -9.01 2.89 7.58
C ILE A 165 -9.20 2.77 6.07
N MET A 166 -9.34 3.90 5.39
CA MET A 166 -9.30 3.97 3.94
C MET A 166 -7.83 3.93 3.49
N HIS A 167 -7.30 2.73 3.32
CA HIS A 167 -5.87 2.50 3.08
C HIS A 167 -5.53 2.19 1.62
N ASN A 168 -6.44 2.42 0.69
CA ASN A 168 -6.16 2.33 -0.73
C ASN A 168 -5.07 3.31 -1.16
N LYS A 169 -4.37 2.96 -2.21
CA LYS A 169 -3.44 3.81 -2.95
C LYS A 169 -3.61 3.51 -4.42
N PHE A 170 -4.62 4.13 -5.03
CA PHE A 170 -4.82 3.97 -6.46
C PHE A 170 -5.26 5.27 -7.14
N PHE A 171 -4.94 5.36 -8.41
CA PHE A 171 -5.43 6.33 -9.37
C PHE A 171 -6.07 5.60 -10.55
N VAL A 172 -7.19 6.11 -11.04
CA VAL A 172 -7.81 5.72 -12.31
C VAL A 172 -7.83 6.93 -13.20
N VAL A 173 -7.02 6.93 -14.24
CA VAL A 173 -6.89 8.05 -15.19
C VAL A 173 -7.60 7.70 -16.48
N ASP A 174 -8.45 8.62 -16.96
CA ASP A 174 -9.22 8.52 -18.21
C ASP A 174 -10.03 7.21 -18.33
N LYS A 175 -10.46 6.64 -17.20
CA LYS A 175 -11.17 5.34 -17.11
C LYS A 175 -10.44 4.20 -17.83
N ARG A 176 -9.12 4.29 -17.90
CA ARG A 176 -8.26 3.36 -18.63
C ARG A 176 -6.99 2.98 -17.89
N PHE A 177 -6.24 3.95 -17.40
CA PHE A 177 -4.97 3.71 -16.75
C PHE A 177 -5.17 3.60 -15.24
N ILE A 178 -4.56 2.58 -14.64
CA ILE A 178 -4.58 2.37 -13.19
C ILE A 178 -3.14 2.44 -12.68
N TRP A 179 -2.91 3.21 -11.65
CA TRP A 179 -1.70 3.19 -10.86
C TRP A 179 -2.07 2.74 -9.44
N THR A 180 -1.46 1.66 -8.92
CA THR A 180 -1.78 1.13 -7.60
C THR A 180 -0.64 0.32 -7.00
N GLY A 181 -0.57 0.26 -5.67
CA GLY A 181 0.44 -0.52 -4.97
C GLY A 181 0.61 -0.15 -3.51
N SER A 182 1.85 -0.22 -3.03
CA SER A 182 2.17 0.01 -1.62
C SER A 182 2.50 1.47 -1.28
N ALA A 183 2.85 2.30 -2.28
CA ALA A 183 3.40 3.64 -2.03
C ALA A 183 2.32 4.65 -1.62
N ASN A 184 2.51 5.30 -0.49
CA ASN A 184 1.75 6.47 -0.09
C ASN A 184 2.24 7.72 -0.84
N LEU A 185 1.37 8.73 -1.00
CA LEU A 185 1.77 10.05 -1.50
C LEU A 185 2.52 10.80 -0.40
N SER A 186 3.73 10.40 -0.12
CA SER A 186 4.57 10.99 0.91
C SER A 186 6.03 11.09 0.47
N ASP A 187 6.76 11.97 1.12
CA ASP A 187 8.20 12.13 0.99
C ASP A 187 8.97 10.81 1.21
N THR A 188 8.46 9.94 2.08
CA THR A 188 9.01 8.58 2.29
C THR A 188 8.48 7.57 1.28
N GLY A 189 7.23 7.69 0.83
CA GLY A 189 6.56 6.78 -0.10
C GLY A 189 6.92 7.04 -1.56
N THR A 190 6.20 7.94 -2.21
CA THR A 190 6.50 8.38 -3.59
C THR A 190 7.82 9.14 -3.69
N GLY A 191 8.27 9.82 -2.64
CA GLY A 191 9.62 10.41 -2.54
C GLY A 191 10.76 9.40 -2.45
N GLY A 192 10.44 8.10 -2.36
CA GLY A 192 11.37 7.01 -2.65
C GLY A 192 12.25 6.55 -1.49
N TYR A 193 12.04 7.04 -0.28
CA TYR A 193 12.85 6.62 0.87
C TYR A 193 12.51 5.22 1.37
N ASN A 194 11.24 4.78 1.23
CA ASN A 194 10.82 3.43 1.58
C ASN A 194 10.97 2.46 0.39
N ALA A 195 11.18 1.17 0.68
CA ALA A 195 11.00 0.11 -0.31
C ALA A 195 9.51 -0.01 -0.65
N ASN A 196 9.16 0.26 -1.90
CA ASN A 196 7.79 0.21 -2.39
C ASN A 196 7.70 -0.50 -3.74
N ILE A 197 6.50 -1.00 -4.04
CA ILE A 197 6.13 -1.59 -5.34
C ILE A 197 4.80 -1.02 -5.81
N VAL A 198 4.72 -0.69 -7.08
CA VAL A 198 3.52 -0.21 -7.75
C VAL A 198 3.33 -0.93 -9.06
N ALA A 199 2.08 -1.27 -9.36
CA ALA A 199 1.63 -1.76 -10.66
C ALA A 199 0.93 -0.62 -11.40
N GLU A 200 1.33 -0.39 -12.65
CA GLU A 200 0.66 0.49 -13.60
C GLU A 200 0.04 -0.39 -14.68
N LEU A 201 -1.28 -0.30 -14.84
CA LEU A 201 -2.03 -1.05 -15.84
C LEU A 201 -2.67 -0.11 -16.86
N ASP A 202 -2.49 -0.40 -18.14
CA ASP A 202 -3.32 0.13 -19.21
C ASP A 202 -4.42 -0.91 -19.48
N SER A 203 -5.61 -0.72 -18.90
CA SER A 203 -6.71 -1.66 -19.05
C SER A 203 -8.07 -1.04 -18.70
N VAL A 204 -8.89 -0.82 -19.69
CA VAL A 204 -10.28 -0.38 -19.52
C VAL A 204 -11.09 -1.37 -18.66
N TYR A 205 -10.79 -2.66 -18.77
CA TYR A 205 -11.46 -3.70 -17.97
C TYR A 205 -11.23 -3.50 -16.48
N PHE A 206 -9.98 -3.40 -16.04
CA PHE A 206 -9.68 -3.21 -14.62
C PHE A 206 -10.05 -1.80 -14.14
N ALA A 207 -9.87 -0.77 -14.97
CA ALA A 207 -10.30 0.58 -14.64
C ALA A 207 -11.79 0.66 -14.31
N ALA A 208 -12.63 -0.09 -15.03
CA ALA A 208 -14.07 -0.16 -14.72
C ALA A 208 -14.36 -0.71 -13.31
N PHE A 209 -13.60 -1.69 -12.82
CA PHE A 209 -13.78 -2.22 -11.46
C PHE A 209 -13.20 -1.31 -10.38
N TYR A 210 -12.06 -0.67 -10.63
CA TYR A 210 -11.54 0.38 -9.74
C TYR A 210 -12.51 1.56 -9.65
N THR A 211 -13.12 1.96 -10.76
CA THR A 211 -14.17 3.00 -10.77
C THR A 211 -15.40 2.54 -9.96
N GLN A 212 -15.86 1.29 -10.09
CA GLN A 212 -16.98 0.80 -9.28
C GLN A 212 -16.65 0.78 -7.78
N GLU A 213 -15.43 0.42 -7.41
CA GLU A 213 -14.96 0.49 -6.02
C GLU A 213 -14.93 1.94 -5.53
N PHE A 214 -14.39 2.83 -6.33
CA PHE A 214 -14.37 4.26 -6.04
C PHE A 214 -15.79 4.83 -5.85
N GLU A 215 -16.72 4.47 -6.73
CA GLU A 215 -18.12 4.94 -6.65
C GLU A 215 -18.84 4.47 -5.38
N GLN A 216 -18.55 3.27 -4.86
CA GLN A 216 -19.09 2.84 -3.58
C GLN A 216 -18.70 3.80 -2.45
N MET A 217 -17.44 4.23 -2.42
CA MET A 217 -16.91 5.12 -1.40
C MET A 217 -17.32 6.58 -1.67
N TYR A 218 -17.15 7.06 -2.91
CA TYR A 218 -17.34 8.47 -3.25
C TYR A 218 -18.80 8.89 -3.35
N VAL A 219 -19.64 8.09 -4.03
CA VAL A 219 -21.05 8.43 -4.28
C VAL A 219 -21.94 7.90 -3.16
N LEU A 220 -21.76 6.63 -2.78
CA LEU A 220 -22.63 5.99 -1.80
C LEU A 220 -22.17 6.20 -0.35
N GLY A 221 -20.95 6.68 -0.12
CA GLY A 221 -20.36 6.86 1.21
C GLY A 221 -20.19 5.54 1.97
N ASN A 222 -20.08 4.43 1.26
CA ASN A 222 -19.87 3.11 1.84
C ASN A 222 -18.37 2.83 1.89
N HIS A 223 -17.79 2.90 3.07
CA HIS A 223 -16.41 2.57 3.34
C HIS A 223 -16.30 1.31 4.19
N HIS A 224 -15.13 0.70 4.22
CA HIS A 224 -14.78 -0.39 5.12
C HIS A 224 -15.79 -1.53 5.03
N ARG A 225 -16.25 -2.04 6.16
CA ARG A 225 -17.23 -3.13 6.26
C ARG A 225 -18.63 -2.80 5.74
N GLN A 226 -18.89 -1.52 5.37
CA GLN A 226 -20.16 -1.11 4.77
C GLN A 226 -20.19 -1.35 3.25
N LYS A 227 -19.04 -1.57 2.63
CA LYS A 227 -18.95 -1.88 1.20
C LYS A 227 -19.60 -3.22 0.87
N LYS A 228 -20.21 -3.26 -0.31
CA LYS A 228 -20.83 -4.46 -0.84
C LYS A 228 -19.91 -5.13 -1.85
N GLN A 229 -19.99 -6.44 -1.94
CA GLN A 229 -19.29 -7.18 -2.99
C GLN A 229 -19.71 -6.68 -4.36
N LEU A 230 -18.77 -6.45 -5.24
CA LEU A 230 -19.05 -6.09 -6.62
C LEU A 230 -19.84 -7.22 -7.31
N LYS A 231 -20.69 -6.87 -8.28
CA LYS A 231 -21.61 -7.83 -8.94
C LYS A 231 -20.92 -9.08 -9.49
N LYS A 232 -19.65 -8.98 -9.88
CA LYS A 232 -18.84 -10.10 -10.34
C LYS A 232 -18.06 -10.68 -9.18
N GLN A 233 -18.24 -12.00 -8.91
CA GLN A 233 -17.54 -12.69 -7.82
C GLN A 233 -16.03 -12.79 -8.02
N GLU A 234 -15.56 -12.85 -9.27
CA GLU A 234 -14.15 -12.94 -9.64
C GLU A 234 -13.83 -11.88 -10.70
N ILE A 235 -12.99 -10.92 -10.35
CA ILE A 235 -12.48 -9.92 -11.28
C ILE A 235 -11.14 -10.45 -11.80
N LYS A 236 -11.16 -11.04 -13.00
CA LYS A 236 -10.02 -11.71 -13.59
C LYS A 236 -9.97 -11.50 -15.10
N LYS A 237 -8.78 -11.26 -15.62
CA LYS A 237 -8.55 -11.11 -17.06
C LYS A 237 -7.17 -11.63 -17.45
N TYR A 238 -7.10 -12.25 -18.63
CA TYR A 238 -5.84 -12.57 -19.27
C TYR A 238 -5.27 -11.33 -19.96
N ILE A 239 -4.04 -10.99 -19.63
CA ILE A 239 -3.24 -9.92 -20.25
C ILE A 239 -1.91 -10.57 -20.64
N ASN A 240 -1.77 -10.93 -21.90
CA ASN A 240 -0.67 -11.73 -22.42
C ASN A 240 0.73 -11.27 -21.93
N PRO A 241 1.54 -12.15 -21.31
CA PRO A 241 1.28 -13.57 -21.05
C PRO A 241 0.64 -13.86 -19.70
N SER A 242 0.22 -12.86 -18.95
CA SER A 242 -0.20 -12.95 -17.56
C SER A 242 -1.70 -13.09 -17.40
N THR A 243 -2.13 -13.64 -16.28
CA THR A 243 -3.52 -13.54 -15.83
C THR A 243 -3.55 -12.75 -14.54
N ILE A 244 -4.36 -11.69 -14.52
CA ILE A 244 -4.49 -10.80 -13.36
C ILE A 244 -5.84 -11.03 -12.69
N SER A 245 -5.84 -11.24 -11.37
CA SER A 245 -7.03 -11.21 -10.52
C SER A 245 -6.95 -10.00 -9.58
N LEU A 246 -8.08 -9.32 -9.38
CA LEU A 246 -8.20 -8.13 -8.54
C LEU A 246 -9.16 -8.41 -7.39
N PHE A 247 -8.76 -8.03 -6.19
CA PHE A 247 -9.53 -8.12 -4.96
C PHE A 247 -9.57 -6.78 -4.26
N PHE A 248 -10.74 -6.38 -3.76
CA PHE A 248 -10.89 -5.23 -2.87
C PHE A 248 -11.26 -5.71 -1.46
N SER A 249 -10.57 -5.27 -0.44
CA SER A 249 -10.94 -5.55 0.94
C SER A 249 -11.92 -4.48 1.49
N PRO A 250 -12.76 -4.87 2.43
CA PRO A 250 -12.87 -6.19 3.05
C PRO A 250 -13.72 -7.20 2.28
N GLN A 251 -14.52 -6.76 1.30
CA GLN A 251 -15.57 -7.57 0.66
C GLN A 251 -15.04 -8.65 -0.31
N GLY A 252 -13.78 -8.54 -0.76
CA GLY A 252 -13.19 -9.44 -1.77
C GLY A 252 -12.47 -10.66 -1.19
N TYR A 253 -12.14 -10.63 0.13
CA TYR A 253 -11.42 -11.72 0.80
C TYR A 253 -10.10 -12.08 0.11
N ALA A 254 -9.27 -11.06 -0.15
CA ALA A 254 -8.02 -11.17 -0.91
C ALA A 254 -7.06 -12.23 -0.35
N MET A 255 -6.94 -12.31 0.98
CA MET A 255 -6.06 -13.27 1.64
C MET A 255 -6.52 -14.71 1.38
N TYR A 256 -7.80 -15.00 1.56
CA TYR A 256 -8.34 -16.36 1.45
C TYR A 256 -8.62 -16.80 0.01
N ARG A 257 -8.90 -15.86 -0.89
CA ARG A 257 -9.26 -16.18 -2.27
C ARG A 257 -8.11 -16.00 -3.26
N GLY A 258 -7.10 -15.23 -2.91
CA GLY A 258 -5.96 -14.89 -3.77
C GLY A 258 -4.62 -15.33 -3.20
N VAL A 259 -4.26 -14.79 -2.04
CA VAL A 259 -2.90 -14.91 -1.48
C VAL A 259 -2.61 -16.32 -0.99
N ILE A 260 -3.40 -16.85 -0.05
CA ILE A 260 -3.18 -18.18 0.53
C ILE A 260 -3.24 -19.28 -0.53
N PRO A 261 -4.25 -19.34 -1.43
CA PRO A 261 -4.27 -20.34 -2.48
C PRO A 261 -3.04 -20.34 -3.39
N LEU A 262 -2.43 -19.15 -3.63
CA LEU A 262 -1.22 -19.08 -4.42
C LEU A 262 0.01 -19.57 -3.66
N ILE A 263 0.12 -19.27 -2.35
CA ILE A 263 1.16 -19.84 -1.46
C ILE A 263 1.05 -21.37 -1.41
N ASP A 264 -0.17 -21.90 -1.31
CA ASP A 264 -0.42 -23.35 -1.25
C ASP A 264 -0.01 -24.07 -2.54
N GLN A 265 -0.05 -23.38 -3.67
CA GLN A 265 0.33 -23.90 -4.99
C GLN A 265 1.83 -23.74 -5.30
N ALA A 266 2.60 -22.99 -4.51
CA ALA A 266 4.02 -22.76 -4.72
C ALA A 266 4.82 -24.07 -4.81
N LYS A 267 5.76 -24.15 -5.78
CA LYS A 267 6.57 -25.32 -6.08
C LYS A 267 8.04 -25.14 -5.80
N GLU A 268 8.58 -23.93 -6.04
CA GLU A 268 10.02 -23.66 -6.03
C GLU A 268 10.40 -22.64 -4.94
N SER A 269 9.77 -21.47 -4.96
CA SER A 269 10.19 -20.37 -4.10
C SER A 269 9.08 -19.38 -3.76
N ILE A 270 9.21 -18.75 -2.59
CA ILE A 270 8.42 -17.61 -2.14
C ILE A 270 9.37 -16.57 -1.57
N ASP A 271 9.44 -15.40 -2.19
CA ASP A 271 10.15 -14.22 -1.69
C ASP A 271 9.08 -13.18 -1.27
N LEU A 272 8.94 -12.96 0.04
CA LEU A 272 7.95 -12.06 0.63
C LEU A 272 8.63 -10.77 1.13
N SER A 273 8.15 -9.61 0.69
CA SER A 273 8.54 -8.28 1.16
C SER A 273 7.33 -7.61 1.79
N ILE A 274 7.37 -7.35 3.10
CA ILE A 274 6.15 -7.01 3.85
C ILE A 274 6.39 -6.02 4.99
N PHE A 275 5.50 -5.01 5.10
CA PHE A 275 5.50 -4.06 6.21
C PHE A 275 4.96 -4.69 7.50
N PHE A 276 3.69 -5.13 7.50
CA PHE A 276 3.08 -5.85 8.63
C PHE A 276 2.66 -7.27 8.26
N LEU A 277 3.13 -8.25 9.02
CA LEU A 277 2.77 -9.66 8.91
C LEU A 277 2.23 -10.16 10.25
N THR A 278 0.93 -10.06 10.45
CA THR A 278 0.25 -10.56 11.65
C THR A 278 -0.82 -11.61 11.35
N HIS A 279 -1.12 -11.84 10.06
CA HIS A 279 -2.18 -12.75 9.61
C HIS A 279 -1.81 -14.20 9.87
N LYS A 280 -2.50 -14.83 10.84
CA LYS A 280 -2.20 -16.19 11.32
C LYS A 280 -2.20 -17.25 10.21
N ASN A 281 -3.22 -17.24 9.34
CA ASN A 281 -3.37 -18.28 8.32
C ASN A 281 -2.37 -18.10 7.17
N ALA A 282 -2.03 -16.85 6.78
CA ALA A 282 -0.97 -16.62 5.81
C ALA A 282 0.39 -17.13 6.31
N SER A 283 0.72 -16.85 7.58
CA SER A 283 1.97 -17.33 8.19
C SER A 283 2.00 -18.86 8.28
N LYS A 284 0.88 -19.52 8.60
CA LYS A 284 0.77 -21.00 8.54
C LYS A 284 0.97 -21.52 7.12
N ALA A 285 0.37 -20.90 6.11
CA ALA A 285 0.54 -21.32 4.71
C ALA A 285 2.01 -21.23 4.27
N LEU A 286 2.75 -20.19 4.69
CA LEU A 286 4.20 -20.08 4.44
C LEU A 286 4.99 -21.23 5.11
N VAL A 287 4.64 -21.59 6.34
CA VAL A 287 5.26 -22.74 7.03
C VAL A 287 4.94 -24.05 6.31
N GLU A 288 3.72 -24.28 5.89
CA GLU A 288 3.35 -25.47 5.11
C GLU A 288 4.05 -25.50 3.74
N ALA A 289 4.25 -24.35 3.08
CA ALA A 289 5.06 -24.29 1.86
C ALA A 289 6.51 -24.70 2.13
N LYS A 290 7.12 -24.21 3.22
CA LYS A 290 8.47 -24.63 3.65
C LYS A 290 8.55 -26.14 3.90
N LYS A 291 7.57 -26.73 4.56
CA LYS A 291 7.49 -28.19 4.78
C LYS A 291 7.39 -29.00 3.50
N ARG A 292 6.76 -28.45 2.46
CA ARG A 292 6.72 -29.03 1.11
C ARG A 292 8.06 -28.96 0.35
N GLY A 293 9.09 -28.29 0.92
CA GLY A 293 10.39 -28.11 0.29
C GLY A 293 10.51 -26.80 -0.51
N VAL A 294 9.52 -25.93 -0.48
CA VAL A 294 9.60 -24.62 -1.13
C VAL A 294 10.63 -23.73 -0.40
N LYS A 295 11.51 -23.05 -1.13
CA LYS A 295 12.42 -22.06 -0.55
C LYS A 295 11.62 -20.81 -0.17
N VAL A 296 11.46 -20.53 1.11
CA VAL A 296 10.73 -19.37 1.61
C VAL A 296 11.69 -18.38 2.26
N ARG A 297 11.67 -17.13 1.80
CA ARG A 297 12.43 -16.01 2.39
C ARG A 297 11.49 -14.83 2.65
N VAL A 298 11.72 -14.12 3.74
CA VAL A 298 10.92 -12.96 4.13
C VAL A 298 11.82 -11.78 4.49
N ILE A 299 11.53 -10.61 3.94
CA ILE A 299 12.04 -9.33 4.45
C ILE A 299 10.88 -8.64 5.14
N LEU A 300 11.00 -8.40 6.45
CA LEU A 300 10.02 -7.71 7.26
C LEU A 300 10.56 -6.35 7.69
N ASP A 301 9.69 -5.38 7.76
CA ASP A 301 9.96 -4.05 8.30
C ASP A 301 10.33 -4.08 9.81
N ALA A 302 11.29 -3.25 10.23
CA ALA A 302 11.72 -3.17 11.62
C ALA A 302 10.58 -2.70 12.55
N THR A 303 9.81 -1.68 12.17
CA THR A 303 8.60 -1.25 12.91
C THR A 303 7.54 -2.36 12.90
N GLY A 304 7.41 -3.10 11.80
CA GLY A 304 6.54 -4.27 11.71
C GLY A 304 6.95 -5.39 12.66
N ALA A 305 8.25 -5.56 12.92
CA ALA A 305 8.78 -6.55 13.84
C ALA A 305 8.49 -6.21 15.32
N THR A 306 8.45 -4.92 15.70
CA THR A 306 8.13 -4.51 17.07
C THR A 306 6.67 -4.76 17.44
N ASN A 307 5.79 -4.99 16.47
CA ASN A 307 4.38 -5.29 16.75
C ASN A 307 4.23 -6.62 17.49
N GLY A 308 3.57 -6.61 18.66
CA GLY A 308 3.39 -7.79 19.52
C GLY A 308 2.66 -8.98 18.86
N TYR A 309 1.97 -8.76 17.74
CA TYR A 309 1.29 -9.80 16.95
C TYR A 309 2.12 -10.26 15.74
N SER A 310 3.29 -9.66 15.50
CA SER A 310 4.15 -10.00 14.38
C SER A 310 4.51 -11.49 14.33
N LYS A 311 4.58 -12.04 13.12
CA LYS A 311 4.79 -13.49 12.91
C LYS A 311 6.24 -13.85 12.54
N HIS A 312 7.16 -12.88 12.49
CA HIS A 312 8.55 -13.16 12.11
C HIS A 312 9.23 -14.19 13.01
N LYS A 313 9.05 -14.11 14.34
CA LYS A 313 9.60 -15.09 15.27
C LYS A 313 9.04 -16.49 15.02
N TYR A 314 7.71 -16.60 14.82
CA TYR A 314 7.07 -17.86 14.45
C TYR A 314 7.60 -18.44 13.13
N LEU A 315 7.91 -17.60 12.14
CA LEU A 315 8.51 -18.05 10.88
C LEU A 315 9.93 -18.55 11.09
N ARG A 316 10.78 -17.82 11.85
CA ARG A 316 12.15 -18.24 12.21
C ARG A 316 12.15 -19.57 12.98
N GLU A 317 11.27 -19.76 13.96
CA GLU A 317 11.07 -21.01 14.71
C GLU A 317 10.70 -22.19 13.81
N ASN A 318 10.11 -21.93 12.65
CA ASN A 318 9.78 -22.93 11.64
C ASN A 318 10.78 -22.97 10.47
N ASN A 319 12.02 -22.53 10.69
CA ASN A 319 13.14 -22.56 9.74
C ASN A 319 12.88 -21.79 8.45
N ILE A 320 12.09 -20.73 8.49
CA ILE A 320 11.94 -19.79 7.38
C ILE A 320 12.96 -18.66 7.58
N GLU A 321 13.83 -18.47 6.58
CA GLU A 321 14.78 -17.36 6.55
C GLU A 321 14.00 -16.03 6.54
N THR A 322 14.06 -15.31 7.68
CA THR A 322 13.31 -14.06 7.87
C THR A 322 14.26 -12.99 8.37
N LYS A 323 14.66 -12.09 7.48
CA LYS A 323 15.42 -10.89 7.82
C LYS A 323 14.47 -9.75 8.20
N VAL A 324 14.82 -9.04 9.27
CA VAL A 324 14.23 -7.74 9.58
C VAL A 324 15.18 -6.69 9.02
N GLU A 325 14.63 -5.75 8.24
CA GLU A 325 15.45 -4.73 7.60
C GLU A 325 16.02 -3.73 8.62
N ASN A 326 17.14 -3.11 8.23
CA ASN A 326 17.86 -2.15 9.06
C ASN A 326 18.20 -0.87 8.28
N TRP A 327 17.29 -0.40 7.45
CA TRP A 327 17.44 0.85 6.71
C TRP A 327 16.87 2.04 7.50
N GLY A 328 17.16 3.27 7.08
CA GLY A 328 16.43 4.43 7.60
C GLY A 328 15.01 4.50 7.03
N GLY A 329 14.85 4.16 5.74
CA GLY A 329 13.52 3.97 5.14
C GLY A 329 12.92 2.61 5.48
N LYS A 330 11.62 2.44 5.30
CA LYS A 330 10.87 1.24 5.69
C LYS A 330 10.75 0.21 4.57
N MET A 331 10.66 -1.09 4.94
CA MET A 331 10.13 -2.12 4.06
C MET A 331 8.61 -1.94 3.93
N HIS A 332 8.17 -1.02 3.08
CA HIS A 332 6.75 -0.69 2.99
C HIS A 332 6.00 -1.46 1.89
N MET A 333 6.62 -2.43 1.24
CA MET A 333 5.96 -3.31 0.29
C MET A 333 4.90 -4.20 0.98
N LYS A 334 3.94 -4.68 0.19
CA LYS A 334 2.99 -5.74 0.52
C LYS A 334 2.94 -6.67 -0.68
N SER A 335 4.08 -7.35 -0.91
CA SER A 335 4.33 -8.08 -2.15
C SER A 335 4.99 -9.42 -1.90
N ALA A 336 4.58 -10.42 -2.66
CA ALA A 336 5.27 -11.70 -2.75
C ALA A 336 5.55 -12.06 -4.21
N LEU A 337 6.74 -12.62 -4.45
CA LEU A 337 7.09 -13.27 -5.71
C LEU A 337 7.12 -14.77 -5.48
N ILE A 338 6.29 -15.52 -6.20
CA ILE A 338 6.13 -16.96 -6.06
C ILE A 338 6.57 -17.64 -7.37
N ASP A 339 7.43 -18.65 -7.24
CA ASP A 339 8.00 -19.42 -8.36
C ASP A 339 8.58 -18.52 -9.45
N LYS A 340 9.14 -17.36 -9.06
CA LYS A 340 9.78 -16.35 -9.93
C LYS A 340 8.91 -15.79 -11.07
N LYS A 341 7.60 -16.01 -11.01
CA LYS A 341 6.66 -15.63 -12.08
C LYS A 341 5.26 -15.25 -11.62
N HIS A 342 4.88 -15.54 -10.38
CA HIS A 342 3.61 -15.14 -9.83
C HIS A 342 3.83 -14.02 -8.82
N ILE A 343 3.06 -12.94 -8.95
CA ILE A 343 3.30 -11.70 -8.20
C ILE A 343 2.04 -11.34 -7.43
N ILE A 344 2.20 -11.00 -6.17
CA ILE A 344 1.17 -10.36 -5.37
C ILE A 344 1.63 -8.92 -5.13
N VAL A 345 0.77 -7.94 -5.40
CA VAL A 345 1.03 -6.52 -5.19
C VAL A 345 -0.25 -5.78 -4.80
N GLY A 346 -0.15 -4.82 -3.89
CA GLY A 346 -1.30 -3.99 -3.49
C GLY A 346 -1.01 -3.14 -2.27
N SER A 347 -2.08 -2.60 -1.70
CA SER A 347 -2.02 -1.76 -0.50
C SER A 347 -2.13 -2.57 0.80
N MET A 348 -2.67 -3.80 0.72
CA MET A 348 -3.09 -4.61 1.86
C MET A 348 -1.91 -5.15 2.67
N ASN A 349 -1.75 -4.68 3.91
CA ASN A 349 -0.92 -5.36 4.89
C ASN A 349 -1.48 -6.76 5.18
N TRP A 350 -0.60 -7.75 5.41
CA TRP A 350 -1.05 -9.11 5.72
C TRP A 350 -1.44 -9.24 7.19
N THR A 351 -2.56 -8.58 7.49
CA THR A 351 -3.17 -8.49 8.83
C THR A 351 -4.65 -8.81 8.76
N SER A 352 -5.27 -9.13 9.89
CA SER A 352 -6.74 -9.30 9.94
C SER A 352 -7.48 -8.01 9.60
N ALA A 353 -6.93 -6.83 9.96
CA ALA A 353 -7.54 -5.55 9.61
C ALA A 353 -7.46 -5.28 8.10
N GLY A 354 -6.31 -5.51 7.46
CA GLY A 354 -6.16 -5.38 6.01
C GLY A 354 -7.11 -6.29 5.22
N GLU A 355 -7.31 -7.53 5.69
CA GLU A 355 -8.22 -8.47 5.04
C GLU A 355 -9.70 -8.12 5.22
N SER A 356 -10.12 -7.77 6.45
CA SER A 356 -11.53 -7.82 6.82
C SER A 356 -12.14 -6.50 7.33
N LYS A 357 -11.35 -5.42 7.34
CA LYS A 357 -11.79 -4.13 7.91
C LYS A 357 -11.49 -2.94 7.01
N ASN A 358 -10.24 -2.76 6.60
CA ASN A 358 -9.76 -1.61 5.84
C ASN A 358 -10.25 -1.61 4.39
N ASP A 359 -10.26 -0.44 3.78
CA ASP A 359 -10.37 -0.30 2.34
C ASP A 359 -9.01 -0.52 1.69
N GLU A 360 -8.83 -1.67 1.04
CA GLU A 360 -7.57 -2.06 0.41
C GLU A 360 -7.81 -2.65 -0.98
N ASN A 361 -6.75 -2.78 -1.77
CA ASN A 361 -6.77 -3.55 -3.00
C ASN A 361 -5.57 -4.47 -3.11
N THR A 362 -5.75 -5.60 -3.81
CA THR A 362 -4.71 -6.60 -4.05
C THR A 362 -4.84 -7.15 -5.46
N LEU A 363 -3.74 -7.11 -6.20
CA LEU A 363 -3.57 -7.78 -7.48
C LEU A 363 -2.81 -9.08 -7.28
N VAL A 364 -3.31 -10.16 -7.88
CA VAL A 364 -2.63 -11.45 -8.04
C VAL A 364 -2.36 -11.65 -9.51
N ILE A 365 -1.09 -11.62 -9.90
CA ILE A 365 -0.63 -11.68 -11.28
C ILE A 365 0.07 -13.02 -11.48
N LEU A 366 -0.49 -13.84 -12.37
CA LEU A 366 0.02 -15.18 -12.66
C LEU A 366 0.81 -15.18 -13.97
N ASN A 367 1.94 -15.92 -13.97
CA ASN A 367 2.76 -16.20 -15.16
C ASN A 367 3.39 -14.94 -15.80
N ASP A 368 3.83 -13.99 -15.00
CA ASP A 368 4.60 -12.83 -15.46
C ASP A 368 6.10 -13.00 -15.17
N SER A 369 6.77 -13.78 -15.99
CA SER A 369 8.22 -14.02 -15.83
C SER A 369 9.07 -12.77 -16.10
N LYS A 370 8.59 -11.82 -16.90
CA LYS A 370 9.31 -10.55 -17.18
C LYS A 370 9.41 -9.70 -15.93
N ASN A 371 8.27 -9.37 -15.33
CA ASN A 371 8.23 -8.61 -14.08
C ASN A 371 8.76 -9.45 -12.90
N GLY A 372 8.56 -10.77 -12.92
CA GLY A 372 9.14 -11.69 -11.94
C GLY A 372 10.66 -11.61 -11.87
N LYS A 373 11.35 -11.57 -13.01
CA LYS A 373 12.81 -11.35 -13.06
C LYS A 373 13.23 -10.01 -12.47
N LYS A 374 12.48 -8.94 -12.77
CA LYS A 374 12.73 -7.59 -12.22
C LYS A 374 12.59 -7.58 -10.69
N ILE A 375 11.50 -8.16 -10.17
CA ILE A 375 11.23 -8.23 -8.72
C ILE A 375 12.25 -9.16 -8.04
N SER A 376 12.60 -10.30 -8.64
CA SER A 376 13.61 -11.22 -8.09
C SER A 376 14.96 -10.52 -7.92
N LYS A 377 15.42 -9.78 -8.94
CA LYS A 377 16.67 -9.01 -8.85
C LYS A 377 16.60 -7.97 -7.74
N PHE A 378 15.50 -7.23 -7.66
CA PHE A 378 15.28 -6.23 -6.63
C PHE A 378 15.25 -6.84 -5.21
N PHE A 379 14.57 -7.99 -5.04
CA PHE A 379 14.56 -8.71 -3.77
C PHE A 379 15.97 -9.14 -3.35
N GLU A 380 16.79 -9.66 -4.28
CA GLU A 380 18.18 -10.04 -3.98
C GLU A 380 19.03 -8.83 -3.55
N GLU A 381 18.85 -7.68 -4.21
CA GLU A 381 19.52 -6.43 -3.81
C GLU A 381 19.14 -6.02 -2.38
N LEU A 382 17.85 -6.06 -2.05
CA LEU A 382 17.38 -5.78 -0.71
C LEU A 382 17.87 -6.83 0.30
N TRP A 383 17.79 -8.11 -0.05
CA TRP A 383 18.19 -9.23 0.82
C TRP A 383 19.67 -9.18 1.19
N THR A 384 20.51 -8.91 0.22
CA THR A 384 21.97 -8.84 0.41
C THR A 384 22.41 -7.57 1.14
N SER A 385 21.62 -6.49 1.08
CA SER A 385 21.93 -5.27 1.83
C SER A 385 21.68 -5.40 3.34
N ILE A 386 20.88 -6.40 3.76
CA ILE A 386 20.57 -6.64 5.18
C ILE A 386 21.58 -7.65 5.74
N PRO A 387 22.36 -7.33 6.78
CA PRO A 387 23.29 -8.25 7.42
C PRO A 387 22.62 -9.54 7.90
N ASP A 388 23.36 -10.67 7.83
CA ASP A 388 22.84 -12.00 8.22
C ASP A 388 22.53 -12.12 9.70
N LYS A 389 23.11 -11.28 10.58
CA LYS A 389 22.73 -11.23 11.99
C LYS A 389 21.23 -11.01 12.17
N PHE A 390 20.59 -10.25 11.27
CA PHE A 390 19.15 -9.96 11.31
C PHE A 390 18.24 -11.09 10.78
N LEU A 391 18.80 -12.28 10.54
CA LEU A 391 18.05 -13.53 10.50
C LEU A 391 17.63 -14.01 11.90
N TYR A 392 18.33 -13.57 12.94
CA TYR A 392 18.20 -14.09 14.30
C TYR A 392 17.80 -13.02 15.32
N GLU A 393 18.17 -11.79 15.09
CA GLU A 393 17.88 -10.63 15.93
C GLU A 393 17.11 -9.55 15.11
N ASP A 394 16.50 -8.62 15.83
CA ASP A 394 15.71 -7.56 15.23
C ASP A 394 16.42 -6.22 15.48
N PRO A 395 16.72 -5.41 14.45
CA PRO A 395 17.22 -4.05 14.63
C PRO A 395 16.11 -3.17 15.22
N ALA A 396 16.45 -2.21 16.05
CA ALA A 396 15.53 -1.16 16.42
C ALA A 396 15.27 -0.25 15.22
N PRO A 397 14.03 0.19 14.98
CA PRO A 397 13.67 1.02 13.81
C PRO A 397 14.42 2.35 13.75
N GLU A 398 14.75 2.93 14.91
CA GLU A 398 15.58 4.14 15.04
C GLU A 398 16.81 3.81 15.91
N SER A 399 17.93 3.53 15.25
CA SER A 399 19.16 3.13 15.93
C SER A 399 20.37 3.25 15.02
N LEU A 400 21.57 3.21 15.61
CA LEU A 400 22.83 3.18 14.87
C LEU A 400 22.98 1.91 14.00
N ASP A 401 22.25 0.85 14.29
CA ASP A 401 22.19 -0.37 13.46
C ASP A 401 21.24 -0.23 12.26
N SER A 402 20.41 0.81 12.23
CA SER A 402 19.35 1.01 11.23
C SER A 402 19.68 2.14 10.23
N GLY A 403 20.83 2.02 9.59
CA GLY A 403 21.27 2.88 8.48
C GLY A 403 21.31 4.36 8.85
N SER A 404 20.54 5.19 8.16
CA SER A 404 20.46 6.64 8.41
C SER A 404 19.37 7.05 9.39
N SER A 405 18.68 6.12 10.04
CA SER A 405 17.51 6.42 10.89
C SER A 405 17.78 7.42 12.02
N CYS A 406 19.02 7.51 12.48
CA CYS A 406 19.45 8.50 13.48
C CYS A 406 19.79 9.91 12.91
N PHE A 407 19.63 10.12 11.59
CA PHE A 407 20.07 11.33 10.89
C PHE A 407 19.15 11.72 9.73
N ASP A 408 17.95 11.17 9.65
CA ASP A 408 17.05 11.34 8.49
C ASP A 408 15.90 12.33 8.74
N GLY A 409 15.80 12.86 9.95
CA GLY A 409 14.77 13.81 10.35
C GLY A 409 13.40 13.16 10.60
N ILE A 410 13.33 11.82 10.72
CA ILE A 410 12.10 11.06 10.96
C ILE A 410 12.18 10.39 12.33
N ASP A 411 11.09 10.39 13.05
CA ASP A 411 10.83 9.54 14.19
C ASP A 411 10.45 8.14 13.65
N ASN A 412 11.46 7.27 13.50
CA ASN A 412 11.32 5.98 12.82
C ASN A 412 10.65 4.90 13.69
N ASP A 413 10.71 5.03 15.00
CA ASP A 413 10.08 4.12 15.97
C ASP A 413 8.83 4.70 16.63
N PHE A 414 8.52 5.98 16.31
CA PHE A 414 7.35 6.72 16.77
C PHE A 414 7.32 7.02 18.27
N ASP A 415 8.50 7.16 18.89
CA ASP A 415 8.62 7.52 20.30
C ASP A 415 8.53 9.02 20.58
N LYS A 416 8.36 9.85 19.54
CA LYS A 416 8.31 11.32 19.51
C LYS A 416 9.67 12.01 19.69
N LYS A 417 10.73 11.27 19.65
CA LYS A 417 12.07 11.80 19.53
C LYS A 417 12.58 11.53 18.13
N VAL A 418 13.37 12.39 17.62
CA VAL A 418 13.86 12.34 16.24
C VAL A 418 15.36 12.32 16.25
N ASP A 419 15.96 11.36 15.54
CA ASP A 419 17.40 11.25 15.34
C ASP A 419 18.17 11.19 16.69
N MET A 420 19.24 11.96 16.78
CA MET A 420 20.10 12.04 17.97
C MET A 420 19.41 12.53 19.26
N LYS A 421 18.12 12.90 19.20
CA LYS A 421 17.32 13.17 20.40
C LYS A 421 16.77 11.90 21.01
N ASP A 422 16.74 10.80 20.27
CA ASP A 422 16.49 9.46 20.82
C ASP A 422 17.78 8.89 21.42
N LEU A 423 17.88 9.01 22.75
CA LEU A 423 19.04 8.52 23.50
C LEU A 423 19.08 7.00 23.65
N ILE A 424 18.00 6.30 23.30
CA ILE A 424 17.92 4.84 23.50
C ILE A 424 18.53 4.10 22.31
N GLY A 425 18.23 4.54 21.09
CA GLY A 425 18.68 3.91 19.85
C GLY A 425 19.89 4.57 19.21
N CYS A 426 19.97 5.90 19.29
CA CYS A 426 20.90 6.73 18.50
C CYS A 426 22.14 7.20 19.27
N THR A 427 22.38 6.76 20.50
CA THR A 427 23.62 7.06 21.26
C THR A 427 24.51 5.84 21.37
N VAL A 428 25.81 6.07 21.20
CA VAL A 428 26.84 5.08 21.58
C VAL A 428 26.89 5.07 23.11
N ASN A 429 26.59 3.96 23.77
CA ASN A 429 26.93 3.78 25.17
C ASN A 429 28.47 3.81 25.28
N LEU A 430 29.00 4.98 25.67
CA LEU A 430 30.42 5.16 25.99
C LEU A 430 30.80 4.42 27.28
#